data_a16a69951371b172a87c3dc1fadb846b
#
_entry.id   a16a69951371b172a87c3dc1fadb846b
#
_cell.length_a   1.000
_cell.length_b   1.000
_cell.length_c   1.000
_cell.angle_alpha   90.00
_cell.angle_beta   90.00
_cell.angle_gamma   90.00
#
_symmetry.space_group_name_H-M   'P 1'
#
loop_
_entity.id
_entity.type
_entity.pdbx_description
1 polymer ?
#
loop_
_entity_poly.entity_id
_entity_poly.type
_entity_poly.pdbx_seq_one_letter_code
_entity_poly.pdbx_strand_id
1 'polypeptide(L)'
;PQAMMELWQKLAQPGEPHQAFAGLAGSWTTTTKEWMEPGKPPTEAGGTAELKMLLDGRFLYQEFNSQMMGQPFSGIGIDAYDNVRKKYVTAWMDTMGTGIFIMEGTASADGKTITLKGSHPEPGGGQMRHRAVWKLVDHNTQTFEMYGNHGHGKEAKMMEITYTRKP
;
A
#
# COMPACT_ATOMS: atom_id res chain seq x y z
N PRO A 1 5.02 16.19 33.25
CA PRO A 1 4.31 14.91 33.15
C PRO A 1 2.88 15.03 32.60
N GLN A 2 2.03 15.94 33.16
CA GLN A 2 0.66 16.11 32.68
C GLN A 2 0.60 16.63 31.26
N ALA A 3 1.37 17.66 30.91
CA ALA A 3 1.40 18.21 29.55
C ALA A 3 1.86 17.17 28.52
N MET A 4 2.80 16.30 28.88
CA MET A 4 3.26 15.20 28.01
C MET A 4 2.16 14.17 27.80
N MET A 5 1.42 13.82 28.85
CA MET A 5 0.30 12.88 28.77
C MET A 5 -0.80 13.43 27.87
N GLU A 6 -1.15 14.68 28.00
CA GLU A 6 -2.16 15.35 27.16
C GLU A 6 -1.72 15.38 25.70
N LEU A 7 -0.42 15.63 25.43
CA LEU A 7 0.12 15.59 24.08
C LEU A 7 0.02 14.18 23.47
N TRP A 8 0.38 13.14 24.23
CA TRP A 8 0.23 11.76 23.78
C TRP A 8 -1.22 11.40 23.46
N GLN A 9 -2.14 11.81 24.34
CA GLN A 9 -3.58 11.58 24.10
C GLN A 9 -4.07 12.26 22.83
N LYS A 10 -3.63 13.50 22.59
CA LYS A 10 -3.96 14.23 21.37
C LYS A 10 -3.40 13.54 20.12
N LEU A 11 -2.13 13.13 20.16
CA LEU A 11 -1.48 12.45 19.04
C LEU A 11 -2.02 11.04 18.79
N ALA A 12 -2.66 10.43 19.78
CA ALA A 12 -3.30 9.13 19.64
C ALA A 12 -4.65 9.19 18.92
N GLN A 13 -5.20 10.37 18.68
CA GLN A 13 -6.52 10.51 18.03
C GLN A 13 -6.40 10.45 16.50
N PRO A 14 -7.35 9.76 15.83
CA PRO A 14 -7.44 9.81 14.37
C PRO A 14 -7.65 11.25 13.88
N GLY A 15 -7.02 11.59 12.76
CA GLY A 15 -7.15 12.89 12.10
C GLY A 15 -7.56 12.73 10.63
N GLU A 16 -7.28 13.74 9.81
CA GLU A 16 -7.68 13.76 8.40
C GLU A 16 -7.17 12.56 7.58
N PRO A 17 -5.89 12.13 7.71
CA PRO A 17 -5.43 10.95 6.98
C PRO A 17 -6.20 9.69 7.35
N HIS A 18 -6.55 9.52 8.61
CA HIS A 18 -7.32 8.37 9.09
C HIS A 18 -8.76 8.41 8.57
N GLN A 19 -9.36 9.59 8.46
CA GLN A 19 -10.70 9.77 7.86
C GLN A 19 -10.67 9.42 6.36
N ALA A 20 -9.60 9.77 5.66
CA ALA A 20 -9.41 9.37 4.28
C ALA A 20 -9.32 7.85 4.14
N PHE A 21 -8.62 7.17 5.04
CA PHE A 21 -8.59 5.71 5.10
C PHE A 21 -10.00 5.12 5.32
N ALA A 22 -10.76 5.69 6.25
CA ALA A 22 -12.12 5.23 6.54
C ALA A 22 -13.02 5.30 5.29
N GLY A 23 -12.81 6.27 4.43
CA GLY A 23 -13.51 6.40 3.15
C GLY A 23 -13.21 5.27 2.16
N LEU A 24 -12.13 4.52 2.38
CA LEU A 24 -11.75 3.38 1.53
C LEU A 24 -12.33 2.05 2.02
N ALA A 25 -12.93 2.01 3.20
CA ALA A 25 -13.53 0.78 3.72
C ALA A 25 -14.62 0.26 2.76
N GLY A 26 -14.68 -1.05 2.59
CA GLY A 26 -15.65 -1.70 1.73
C GLY A 26 -15.01 -2.76 0.84
N SER A 27 -15.79 -3.19 -0.15
CA SER A 27 -15.42 -4.25 -1.09
C SER A 27 -15.02 -3.66 -2.44
N TRP A 28 -13.95 -4.20 -3.00
CA TRP A 28 -13.36 -3.71 -4.24
C TRP A 28 -13.09 -4.85 -5.21
N THR A 29 -13.25 -4.61 -6.51
CA THR A 29 -12.67 -5.44 -7.55
C THR A 29 -11.31 -4.86 -7.94
N THR A 30 -10.37 -5.71 -8.28
CA THR A 30 -9.02 -5.28 -8.63
C THR A 30 -8.59 -5.82 -9.99
N THR A 31 -7.82 -5.04 -10.70
CA THR A 31 -7.09 -5.46 -11.89
C THR A 31 -5.62 -5.16 -11.67
N THR A 32 -4.79 -6.19 -11.71
CA THR A 32 -3.35 -6.07 -11.51
C THR A 32 -2.64 -6.29 -12.84
N LYS A 33 -1.75 -5.35 -13.18
CA LYS A 33 -0.80 -5.49 -14.28
C LYS A 33 0.59 -5.66 -13.70
N GLU A 34 1.32 -6.66 -14.20
CA GLU A 34 2.70 -6.92 -13.78
C GLU A 34 3.64 -6.98 -14.97
N TRP A 35 4.73 -6.23 -14.87
CA TRP A 35 5.79 -6.22 -15.86
C TRP A 35 6.95 -7.08 -15.35
N MET A 36 7.06 -8.28 -15.87
CA MET A 36 8.15 -9.19 -15.53
C MET A 36 9.48 -8.74 -16.13
N GLU A 37 9.43 -8.08 -17.27
CA GLU A 37 10.59 -7.50 -17.95
C GLU A 37 10.26 -6.08 -18.44
N PRO A 38 11.18 -5.11 -18.26
CA PRO A 38 10.99 -3.77 -18.80
C PRO A 38 10.75 -3.77 -20.31
N GLY A 39 9.77 -2.98 -20.76
CA GLY A 39 9.46 -2.81 -22.18
C GLY A 39 8.64 -3.93 -22.82
N LYS A 40 8.33 -5.00 -22.09
CA LYS A 40 7.44 -6.06 -22.57
C LYS A 40 6.01 -5.85 -22.09
N PRO A 41 5.01 -6.41 -22.77
CA PRO A 41 3.62 -6.32 -22.32
C PRO A 41 3.45 -6.92 -20.92
N PRO A 42 2.60 -6.31 -20.07
CA PRO A 42 2.33 -6.85 -18.74
C PRO A 42 1.45 -8.10 -18.80
N THR A 43 1.54 -8.93 -17.77
CA THR A 43 0.51 -9.92 -17.47
C THR A 43 -0.60 -9.24 -16.68
N GLU A 44 -1.84 -9.72 -16.81
CA GLU A 44 -2.98 -9.17 -16.11
C GLU A 44 -3.68 -10.24 -15.26
N ALA A 45 -4.17 -9.83 -14.10
CA ALA A 45 -5.00 -10.67 -13.24
C ALA A 45 -6.09 -9.86 -12.58
N GLY A 46 -7.29 -10.44 -12.51
CA GLY A 46 -8.41 -9.89 -11.75
C GLY A 46 -8.40 -10.42 -10.33
N GLY A 47 -8.94 -9.66 -9.41
CA GLY A 47 -9.02 -10.06 -8.02
C GLY A 47 -10.03 -9.25 -7.23
N THR A 48 -9.98 -9.40 -5.93
CA THR A 48 -10.84 -8.71 -4.98
C THR A 48 -10.04 -8.21 -3.79
N ALA A 49 -10.54 -7.16 -3.16
CA ALA A 49 -9.97 -6.65 -1.92
C ALA A 49 -11.09 -6.24 -0.98
N GLU A 50 -10.93 -6.57 0.30
CA GLU A 50 -11.80 -6.13 1.38
C GLU A 50 -11.00 -5.23 2.29
N LEU A 51 -11.46 -3.99 2.47
CA LEU A 51 -10.81 -2.99 3.28
C LEU A 51 -11.69 -2.63 4.47
N LYS A 52 -11.10 -2.59 5.67
CA LYS A 52 -11.80 -2.19 6.88
C LYS A 52 -10.88 -1.44 7.84
N MET A 53 -11.48 -0.58 8.66
CA MET A 53 -10.72 0.10 9.71
C MET A 53 -10.58 -0.78 10.94
N LEU A 54 -9.44 -0.68 11.59
CA LEU A 54 -9.12 -1.36 12.84
C LEU A 54 -8.86 -0.34 13.94
N LEU A 55 -9.06 -0.78 15.19
CA LEU A 55 -8.71 -0.03 16.39
C LEU A 55 -9.30 1.39 16.40
N ASP A 56 -10.62 1.43 16.25
CA ASP A 56 -11.39 2.68 16.28
C ASP A 56 -10.90 3.74 15.28
N GLY A 57 -10.73 3.31 14.03
CA GLY A 57 -10.40 4.21 12.93
C GLY A 57 -8.94 4.63 12.84
N ARG A 58 -8.02 3.86 13.42
CA ARG A 58 -6.59 4.18 13.42
C ARG A 58 -5.80 3.53 12.30
N PHE A 59 -6.21 2.36 11.84
CA PHE A 59 -5.47 1.61 10.82
C PHE A 59 -6.42 1.12 9.75
N LEU A 60 -5.95 1.11 8.51
CA LEU A 60 -6.66 0.50 7.39
C LEU A 60 -6.09 -0.91 7.17
N TYR A 61 -6.96 -1.89 7.22
CA TYR A 61 -6.63 -3.30 6.99
C TYR A 61 -7.19 -3.73 5.64
N GLN A 62 -6.39 -4.47 4.88
CA GLN A 62 -6.79 -4.99 3.57
C GLN A 62 -6.55 -6.49 3.49
N GLU A 63 -7.56 -7.22 3.01
CA GLU A 63 -7.41 -8.58 2.50
C GLU A 63 -7.50 -8.55 0.99
N PHE A 64 -6.46 -9.03 0.32
CA PHE A 64 -6.34 -9.02 -1.13
C PHE A 64 -6.27 -10.46 -1.65
N ASN A 65 -7.09 -10.79 -2.65
CA ASN A 65 -7.08 -12.10 -3.28
C ASN A 65 -7.06 -11.93 -4.80
N SER A 66 -6.16 -12.65 -5.45
CA SER A 66 -5.96 -12.60 -6.89
C SER A 66 -5.32 -13.89 -7.37
N GLN A 67 -4.65 -13.81 -8.50
CA GLN A 67 -3.81 -14.87 -9.04
C GLN A 67 -2.47 -14.28 -9.47
N MET A 68 -1.43 -15.06 -9.37
CA MET A 68 -0.11 -14.72 -9.87
C MET A 68 0.43 -15.94 -10.63
N MET A 69 0.78 -15.75 -11.89
CA MET A 69 1.25 -16.85 -12.77
C MET A 69 0.30 -18.06 -12.77
N GLY A 70 -1.02 -17.78 -12.76
CA GLY A 70 -2.04 -18.83 -12.76
C GLY A 70 -2.28 -19.52 -11.42
N GLN A 71 -1.60 -19.12 -10.35
CA GLN A 71 -1.73 -19.68 -9.01
C GLN A 71 -2.46 -18.71 -8.08
N PRO A 72 -3.22 -19.23 -7.08
CA PRO A 72 -3.85 -18.37 -6.09
C PRO A 72 -2.82 -17.51 -5.38
N PHE A 73 -3.14 -16.24 -5.21
CA PHE A 73 -2.32 -15.25 -4.51
C PHE A 73 -3.18 -14.55 -3.48
N SER A 74 -2.71 -14.50 -2.24
CA SER A 74 -3.39 -13.79 -1.16
C SER A 74 -2.41 -12.92 -0.40
N GLY A 75 -2.86 -11.74 -0.04
CA GLY A 75 -2.06 -10.79 0.72
C GLY A 75 -2.88 -10.07 1.77
N ILE A 76 -2.17 -9.57 2.77
CA ILE A 76 -2.71 -8.73 3.83
C ILE A 76 -1.87 -7.47 3.90
N GLY A 77 -2.55 -6.33 3.92
CA GLY A 77 -1.93 -5.03 4.11
C GLY A 77 -2.46 -4.33 5.35
N ILE A 78 -1.60 -3.59 6.02
CA ILE A 78 -1.99 -2.64 7.07
C ILE A 78 -1.36 -1.30 6.71
N ASP A 79 -2.22 -0.28 6.63
CA ASP A 79 -1.80 1.07 6.31
C ASP A 79 -2.04 1.96 7.53
N ALA A 80 -1.05 2.75 7.86
CA ALA A 80 -1.07 3.65 9.01
C ALA A 80 -0.63 5.06 8.61
N TYR A 81 -1.12 6.03 9.36
CA TYR A 81 -0.53 7.37 9.38
C TYR A 81 -0.09 7.67 10.81
N ASP A 82 1.22 7.82 10.99
CA ASP A 82 1.83 8.09 12.28
C ASP A 82 1.80 9.59 12.56
N ASN A 83 0.93 10.01 13.49
CA ASN A 83 0.76 11.42 13.85
C ASN A 83 2.02 12.03 14.48
N VAL A 84 2.87 11.20 15.11
CA VAL A 84 4.11 11.66 15.72
C VAL A 84 5.17 11.94 14.66
N ARG A 85 5.38 10.97 13.76
CA ARG A 85 6.37 11.07 12.69
C ARG A 85 5.86 11.84 11.47
N LYS A 86 4.55 12.05 11.39
CA LYS A 86 3.86 12.67 10.23
C LYS A 86 4.17 11.95 8.93
N LYS A 87 4.09 10.62 8.97
CA LYS A 87 4.37 9.75 7.83
C LYS A 87 3.32 8.66 7.70
N TYR A 88 3.04 8.27 6.45
CA TYR A 88 2.37 7.03 6.14
C TYR A 88 3.35 5.88 6.30
N VAL A 89 2.87 4.78 6.87
CA VAL A 89 3.63 3.54 7.01
C VAL A 89 2.73 2.40 6.55
N THR A 90 3.23 1.56 5.66
CA THR A 90 2.50 0.40 5.16
C THR A 90 3.27 -0.88 5.45
N ALA A 91 2.55 -1.92 5.83
CA ALA A 91 3.09 -3.25 6.02
C ALA A 91 2.33 -4.22 5.11
N TRP A 92 3.06 -5.00 4.33
CA TRP A 92 2.48 -5.97 3.40
C TRP A 92 3.05 -7.35 3.62
N MET A 93 2.16 -8.34 3.58
CA MET A 93 2.49 -9.77 3.70
C MET A 93 1.69 -10.52 2.66
N ASP A 94 2.30 -11.48 1.99
CA ASP A 94 1.61 -12.28 0.99
C ASP A 94 2.11 -13.72 0.90
N THR A 95 1.45 -14.50 0.06
CA THR A 95 1.74 -15.93 -0.11
C THR A 95 2.99 -16.23 -0.93
N MET A 96 3.69 -15.22 -1.44
CA MET A 96 4.94 -15.39 -2.19
C MET A 96 6.18 -15.38 -1.31
N GLY A 97 6.03 -15.13 -0.02
CA GLY A 97 7.15 -15.11 0.91
C GLY A 97 6.69 -15.22 2.36
N THR A 98 7.64 -15.10 3.26
CA THR A 98 7.42 -15.19 4.71
C THR A 98 7.86 -13.93 5.45
N GLY A 99 8.30 -12.91 4.73
CA GLY A 99 8.71 -11.63 5.29
C GLY A 99 7.59 -10.61 5.31
N ILE A 100 7.82 -9.52 6.04
CA ILE A 100 6.94 -8.36 6.06
C ILE A 100 7.64 -7.24 5.33
N PHE A 101 6.98 -6.67 4.32
CA PHE A 101 7.51 -5.56 3.56
C PHE A 101 6.95 -4.24 4.09
N ILE A 102 7.85 -3.36 4.55
CA ILE A 102 7.50 -2.06 5.12
C ILE A 102 7.90 -0.95 4.15
N MET A 103 6.95 -0.05 3.89
CA MET A 103 7.21 1.18 3.15
C MET A 103 6.75 2.38 3.97
N GLU A 104 7.39 3.52 3.76
CA GLU A 104 7.07 4.78 4.42
C GLU A 104 7.06 5.92 3.43
N GLY A 105 6.28 6.96 3.72
CA GLY A 105 6.27 8.13 2.87
C GLY A 105 5.28 9.21 3.26
N THR A 106 5.04 10.10 2.33
CA THR A 106 4.23 11.30 2.55
C THR A 106 3.21 11.47 1.43
N ALA A 107 2.20 12.30 1.67
CA ALA A 107 1.19 12.63 0.69
C ALA A 107 1.44 13.99 0.04
N SER A 108 0.85 14.17 -1.15
CA SER A 108 0.72 15.48 -1.78
C SER A 108 -0.11 16.45 -0.92
N ALA A 109 -0.07 17.74 -1.25
CA ALA A 109 -0.75 18.78 -0.48
C ALA A 109 -2.28 18.53 -0.36
N ASP A 110 -2.90 17.96 -1.42
CA ASP A 110 -4.32 17.62 -1.42
C ASP A 110 -4.63 16.27 -0.74
N GLY A 111 -3.61 15.54 -0.29
CA GLY A 111 -3.75 14.25 0.37
C GLY A 111 -4.10 13.09 -0.55
N LYS A 112 -4.22 13.31 -1.85
CA LYS A 112 -4.73 12.30 -2.79
C LYS A 112 -3.66 11.42 -3.42
N THR A 113 -2.40 11.81 -3.34
CA THR A 113 -1.29 11.01 -3.85
C THR A 113 -0.30 10.75 -2.73
N ILE A 114 -0.14 9.48 -2.38
CA ILE A 114 0.77 9.04 -1.33
C ILE A 114 1.95 8.37 -2.00
N THR A 115 3.16 8.85 -1.75
CA THR A 115 4.39 8.27 -2.27
C THR A 115 5.12 7.57 -1.14
N LEU A 116 5.41 6.28 -1.35
CA LEU A 116 6.01 5.40 -0.35
C LEU A 116 7.33 4.85 -0.88
N LYS A 117 8.27 4.61 0.01
CA LYS A 117 9.56 3.97 -0.30
C LYS A 117 9.88 2.89 0.71
N GLY A 118 10.51 1.84 0.23
CA GLY A 118 10.99 0.75 1.07
C GLY A 118 11.96 -0.12 0.31
N SER A 119 12.61 -1.02 1.02
CA SER A 119 13.53 -1.99 0.43
C SER A 119 13.40 -3.33 1.12
N HIS A 120 13.77 -4.38 0.41
CA HIS A 120 13.83 -5.72 0.98
C HIS A 120 15.07 -6.45 0.47
N PRO A 121 15.60 -7.40 1.26
CA PRO A 121 16.71 -8.21 0.78
C PRO A 121 16.26 -9.13 -0.35
N GLU A 122 17.17 -9.37 -1.30
CA GLU A 122 16.96 -10.34 -2.36
C GLU A 122 17.59 -11.69 -2.01
N PRO A 123 16.97 -12.80 -2.45
CA PRO A 123 17.64 -14.10 -2.38
C PRO A 123 18.99 -14.04 -3.11
N GLY A 124 20.04 -14.51 -2.46
CA GLY A 124 21.40 -14.44 -3.02
C GLY A 124 22.19 -13.19 -2.70
N GLY A 125 21.61 -12.24 -1.97
CA GLY A 125 22.26 -11.02 -1.49
C GLY A 125 21.82 -9.77 -2.23
N GLY A 126 22.08 -8.62 -1.63
CA GLY A 126 21.67 -7.32 -2.14
C GLY A 126 20.31 -6.89 -1.63
N GLN A 127 19.94 -5.67 -2.00
CA GLN A 127 18.68 -5.04 -1.61
C GLN A 127 17.94 -4.57 -2.86
N MET A 128 16.64 -4.85 -2.92
CA MET A 128 15.77 -4.28 -3.92
C MET A 128 15.03 -3.10 -3.34
N ARG A 129 15.12 -1.95 -3.99
CA ARG A 129 14.43 -0.72 -3.59
C ARG A 129 13.15 -0.55 -4.36
N HIS A 130 12.11 -0.15 -3.67
CA HIS A 130 10.81 0.13 -4.27
C HIS A 130 10.34 1.54 -3.95
N ARG A 131 9.63 2.10 -4.91
CA ARG A 131 8.84 3.31 -4.75
C ARG A 131 7.42 2.99 -5.18
N ALA A 132 6.46 3.31 -4.34
CA ALA A 132 5.06 3.13 -4.65
C ALA A 132 4.35 4.48 -4.72
N VAL A 133 3.39 4.57 -5.63
CA VAL A 133 2.52 5.75 -5.78
C VAL A 133 1.08 5.28 -5.63
N TRP A 134 0.45 5.67 -4.55
CA TRP A 134 -0.92 5.32 -4.22
C TRP A 134 -1.80 6.55 -4.43
N LYS A 135 -2.73 6.47 -5.38
CA LYS A 135 -3.63 7.58 -5.72
C LYS A 135 -5.04 7.27 -5.30
N LEU A 136 -5.63 8.18 -4.55
CA LEU A 136 -7.04 8.18 -4.19
C LEU A 136 -7.78 9.00 -5.25
N VAL A 137 -8.17 8.35 -6.35
CA VAL A 137 -8.70 9.05 -7.53
C VAL A 137 -10.04 9.69 -7.23
N ASP A 138 -10.99 8.89 -6.72
CA ASP A 138 -12.30 9.33 -6.26
C ASP A 138 -12.86 8.30 -5.27
N HIS A 139 -14.11 8.48 -4.84
CA HIS A 139 -14.74 7.57 -3.89
C HIS A 139 -14.78 6.10 -4.37
N ASN A 140 -14.81 5.88 -5.68
CA ASN A 140 -14.99 4.55 -6.27
C ASN A 140 -13.73 3.99 -6.93
N THR A 141 -12.63 4.74 -6.95
CA THR A 141 -11.41 4.35 -7.68
C THR A 141 -10.17 4.73 -6.91
N GLN A 142 -9.27 3.77 -6.75
CA GLN A 142 -7.92 4.02 -6.28
C GLN A 142 -6.93 3.20 -7.11
N THR A 143 -5.71 3.71 -7.25
CA THR A 143 -4.65 3.02 -7.98
C THR A 143 -3.39 2.92 -7.13
N PHE A 144 -2.66 1.84 -7.32
CA PHE A 144 -1.39 1.59 -6.66
C PHE A 144 -0.37 1.18 -7.71
N GLU A 145 0.68 1.99 -7.87
CA GLU A 145 1.76 1.70 -8.81
C GLU A 145 3.03 1.42 -8.03
N MET A 146 3.76 0.38 -8.41
CA MET A 146 5.03 0.04 -7.79
C MET A 146 6.14 0.07 -8.82
N TYR A 147 7.22 0.74 -8.47
CA TYR A 147 8.45 0.86 -9.23
C TYR A 147 9.60 0.22 -8.46
N GLY A 148 10.56 -0.30 -9.17
CA GLY A 148 11.75 -0.87 -8.56
C GLY A 148 12.90 -0.98 -9.56
N ASN A 149 14.08 -1.23 -9.02
CA ASN A 149 15.24 -1.60 -9.81
C ASN A 149 15.74 -2.95 -9.29
N HIS A 150 16.06 -3.86 -10.19
CA HIS A 150 16.64 -5.16 -9.84
C HIS A 150 18.15 -5.03 -9.50
N GLY A 151 18.44 -4.18 -8.47
CA GLY A 151 19.82 -3.97 -7.98
C GLY A 151 20.74 -3.23 -8.93
N HIS A 152 20.46 -3.19 -10.20
CA HIS A 152 21.30 -2.61 -11.23
C HIS A 152 20.44 -1.87 -12.26
N GLY A 153 20.67 -0.58 -12.42
CA GLY A 153 20.06 0.21 -13.47
C GLY A 153 18.93 1.11 -13.02
N LYS A 154 18.14 1.56 -13.99
CA LYS A 154 17.08 2.55 -13.77
C LYS A 154 15.85 1.90 -13.15
N GLU A 155 15.14 2.68 -12.34
CA GLU A 155 13.84 2.34 -11.83
C GLU A 155 12.87 2.08 -12.99
N ALA A 156 12.09 1.00 -12.90
CA ALA A 156 11.08 0.64 -13.87
C ALA A 156 9.78 0.28 -13.17
N LYS A 157 8.64 0.52 -13.84
CA LYS A 157 7.33 0.12 -13.34
C LYS A 157 7.24 -1.39 -13.32
N MET A 158 6.89 -1.95 -12.18
CA MET A 158 6.80 -3.40 -11.97
C MET A 158 5.37 -3.87 -11.83
N MET A 159 4.49 -3.05 -11.27
CA MET A 159 3.13 -3.43 -10.96
C MET A 159 2.23 -2.21 -10.94
N GLU A 160 0.98 -2.42 -11.34
CA GLU A 160 -0.09 -1.45 -11.22
C GLU A 160 -1.37 -2.17 -10.85
N ILE A 161 -2.01 -1.72 -9.78
CA ILE A 161 -3.32 -2.23 -9.36
C ILE A 161 -4.33 -1.12 -9.46
N THR A 162 -5.43 -1.38 -10.16
CA THR A 162 -6.60 -0.51 -10.17
C THR A 162 -7.68 -1.16 -9.32
N TYR A 163 -8.16 -0.42 -8.33
CA TYR A 163 -9.26 -0.83 -7.46
C TYR A 163 -10.51 -0.08 -7.88
N THR A 164 -11.58 -0.82 -8.11
CA THR A 164 -12.91 -0.27 -8.40
C THR A 164 -13.88 -0.75 -7.33
N ARG A 165 -14.57 0.18 -6.67
CA ARG A 165 -15.50 -0.16 -5.59
C ARG A 165 -16.65 -1.00 -6.15
N LYS A 166 -16.98 -2.07 -5.44
CA LYS A 166 -18.16 -2.87 -5.78
C LYS A 166 -19.42 -2.07 -5.49
N PRO A 167 -20.45 -2.18 -6.37
CA PRO A 167 -21.73 -1.52 -6.13
C PRO A 167 -22.42 -2.01 -4.86
#